data_a329a4393fed975b5c7f76db5f95cb3e
#
_entry.id   a329a4393fed975b5c7f76db5f95cb3e
#
_cell.length_a   1.000
_cell.length_b   1.000
_cell.length_c   1.000
_cell.angle_alpha   90.00
_cell.angle_beta   90.00
_cell.angle_gamma   90.00
#
_symmetry.space_group_name_H-M   'P 1'
#
loop_
_entity.id
_entity.type
_entity.pdbx_description
1 polymer ?
#
loop_
_entity_poly.entity_id
_entity_poly.type
_entity_poly.pdbx_seq_one_letter_code
_entity_poly.pdbx_strand_id
1 'polypeptide(L)'
;MIIKPKIRGFICTTTHPVGCEHNVKEQIELTKTKGKINNGPKRVLVIGASSGYGLSSRIAAAFGCDAATIGVFFEKPGTEKKPGTAGWYNAAAFDKAAKEAGLYAKSINGDAFSNEARDKVIELIKADLGQIDMVVYSLASPVRKLPDSGEVIRSVLKPIGEPYRSTAIDTNRDVIIDAEIEPATEEEIAATVTVMGGQDWELWMQALSDAGVLADGARSVAYSYIGSDITWPIYWHGALGKAKEDLDRAANAIDGNLSQTGGGANVAVLKSVVTQASSAIPVMPLYLSMVFKVMREKGIHEGCMEQIYRLFAERLYNESNPAELTDDKNRLRVDDWELREDVQQACRDLWPKVTDDNLFDETDYQLYKDEFLKLFGFGLASVDYDAEVDPVVDFDVEAL
;
A
#
# COMPACT_ATOMS: atom_id res chain seq x y z
N MET A 1 -14.31 13.28 -22.65
CA MET A 1 -15.28 13.83 -21.65
C MET A 1 -14.54 14.67 -20.62
N ILE A 2 -15.20 15.65 -20.01
CA ILE A 2 -14.65 16.36 -18.84
C ILE A 2 -14.90 15.53 -17.59
N ILE A 3 -13.86 15.24 -16.79
CA ILE A 3 -13.96 14.41 -15.59
C ILE A 3 -13.64 15.26 -14.36
N LYS A 4 -14.60 15.35 -13.44
CA LYS A 4 -14.46 16.04 -12.16
C LYS A 4 -14.53 15.04 -11.00
N PRO A 5 -13.92 15.34 -9.84
CA PRO A 5 -13.98 14.45 -8.67
C PRO A 5 -15.42 14.34 -8.14
N LYS A 6 -15.83 13.11 -7.83
CA LYS A 6 -17.11 12.79 -7.19
C LYS A 6 -16.85 12.03 -5.90
N ILE A 7 -16.68 12.77 -4.80
CA ILE A 7 -16.33 12.25 -3.48
C ILE A 7 -17.58 11.84 -2.72
N ARG A 8 -17.50 10.73 -2.00
CA ARG A 8 -18.48 10.24 -1.02
C ARG A 8 -17.73 9.66 0.18
N GLY A 9 -17.56 10.45 1.23
CA GLY A 9 -16.74 10.08 2.39
C GLY A 9 -15.31 9.74 1.99
N PHE A 10 -14.89 8.53 2.29
CA PHE A 10 -13.56 8.01 1.96
C PHE A 10 -13.46 7.38 0.56
N ILE A 11 -14.42 7.61 -0.33
CA ILE A 11 -14.43 7.07 -1.71
C ILE A 11 -14.55 8.22 -2.71
N CYS A 12 -13.73 8.20 -3.77
CA CYS A 12 -13.97 8.97 -4.98
C CYS A 12 -14.42 8.02 -6.10
N THR A 13 -15.59 8.30 -6.68
CA THR A 13 -16.20 7.40 -7.69
C THR A 13 -15.81 7.71 -9.12
N THR A 14 -15.00 8.75 -9.33
CA THR A 14 -14.40 9.12 -10.62
C THR A 14 -12.89 9.19 -10.47
N THR A 15 -12.19 8.97 -11.57
CA THR A 15 -10.74 9.01 -11.66
C THR A 15 -10.32 9.76 -12.91
N HIS A 16 -9.19 10.48 -12.87
CA HIS A 16 -8.72 11.28 -14.00
C HIS A 16 -7.49 10.61 -14.64
N PRO A 17 -7.61 10.09 -15.90
CA PRO A 17 -6.53 9.35 -16.55
C PRO A 17 -5.21 10.12 -16.61
N VAL A 18 -5.26 11.36 -17.10
CA VAL A 18 -4.08 12.22 -17.23
C VAL A 18 -3.49 12.58 -15.87
N GLY A 19 -4.35 12.80 -14.86
CA GLY A 19 -3.87 13.08 -13.51
C GLY A 19 -3.18 11.87 -12.87
N CYS A 20 -3.70 10.67 -13.06
CA CYS A 20 -3.02 9.44 -12.63
C CYS A 20 -1.66 9.27 -13.32
N GLU A 21 -1.57 9.55 -14.63
CA GLU A 21 -0.31 9.51 -15.37
C GLU A 21 0.71 10.51 -14.80
N HIS A 22 0.28 11.75 -14.52
CA HIS A 22 1.16 12.77 -13.92
C HIS A 22 1.63 12.36 -12.52
N ASN A 23 0.73 11.85 -11.67
CA ASN A 23 1.10 11.38 -10.33
C ASN A 23 2.13 10.24 -10.38
N VAL A 24 1.99 9.28 -11.30
CA VAL A 24 2.99 8.21 -11.50
C VAL A 24 4.33 8.78 -11.97
N LYS A 25 4.31 9.76 -12.88
CA LYS A 25 5.53 10.43 -13.33
C LYS A 25 6.25 11.18 -12.19
N GLU A 26 5.50 11.88 -11.31
CA GLU A 26 6.08 12.54 -10.13
C GLU A 26 6.78 11.52 -9.21
N GLN A 27 6.18 10.35 -8.96
CA GLN A 27 6.79 9.30 -8.15
C GLN A 27 8.05 8.71 -8.80
N ILE A 28 8.04 8.52 -10.12
CA ILE A 28 9.22 8.05 -10.87
C ILE A 28 10.35 9.09 -10.80
N GLU A 29 10.07 10.37 -11.02
CA GLU A 29 11.07 11.43 -10.94
C GLU A 29 11.63 11.60 -9.52
N LEU A 30 10.80 11.45 -8.48
CA LEU A 30 11.27 11.41 -7.10
C LEU A 30 12.27 10.27 -6.89
N THR A 31 11.96 9.06 -7.38
CA THR A 31 12.86 7.90 -7.30
C THR A 31 14.19 8.16 -7.99
N LYS A 32 14.16 8.71 -9.22
CA LYS A 32 15.37 9.06 -9.98
C LYS A 32 16.20 10.12 -9.27
N THR A 33 15.56 11.14 -8.68
CA THR A 33 16.24 12.22 -7.94
C THR A 33 16.95 11.71 -6.68
N LYS A 34 16.36 10.73 -5.99
CA LYS A 34 17.01 10.06 -4.85
C LYS A 34 18.20 9.18 -5.26
N GLY A 35 18.28 8.79 -6.53
CA GLY A 35 19.37 8.00 -7.11
C GLY A 35 19.13 6.51 -7.16
N LYS A 36 20.18 5.75 -7.50
CA LYS A 36 20.10 4.30 -7.59
C LYS A 36 20.23 3.64 -6.21
N ILE A 37 19.47 2.57 -6.03
CA ILE A 37 19.55 1.71 -4.84
C ILE A 37 20.59 0.63 -5.13
N ASN A 38 21.70 0.66 -4.40
CA ASN A 38 22.78 -0.30 -4.57
C ASN A 38 22.36 -1.70 -4.10
N ASN A 39 22.88 -2.73 -4.76
CA ASN A 39 22.60 -4.14 -4.44
C ASN A 39 21.10 -4.51 -4.44
N GLY A 40 20.25 -3.67 -5.04
CA GLY A 40 18.80 -3.92 -5.15
C GLY A 40 18.44 -5.14 -5.99
N PRO A 41 17.17 -5.55 -5.95
CA PRO A 41 16.68 -6.72 -6.67
C PRO A 41 16.80 -6.52 -8.19
N LYS A 42 16.79 -7.64 -8.93
CA LYS A 42 16.86 -7.63 -10.39
C LYS A 42 15.57 -8.07 -11.06
N ARG A 43 14.80 -8.93 -10.40
CA ARG A 43 13.56 -9.51 -10.95
C ARG A 43 12.52 -9.57 -9.84
N VAL A 44 11.52 -8.72 -9.92
CA VAL A 44 10.59 -8.45 -8.82
C VAL A 44 9.15 -8.80 -9.20
N LEU A 45 8.49 -9.57 -8.36
CA LEU A 45 7.05 -9.73 -8.36
C LEU A 45 6.43 -8.80 -7.32
N VAL A 46 5.45 -7.99 -7.74
CA VAL A 46 4.66 -7.14 -6.83
C VAL A 46 3.19 -7.57 -6.90
N ILE A 47 2.68 -8.09 -5.80
CA ILE A 47 1.28 -8.50 -5.64
C ILE A 47 0.53 -7.34 -4.97
N GLY A 48 -0.46 -6.76 -5.67
CA GLY A 48 -1.10 -5.49 -5.29
C GLY A 48 -0.39 -4.26 -5.86
N ALA A 49 -0.04 -4.29 -7.16
CA ALA A 49 0.92 -3.38 -7.80
C ALA A 49 0.34 -2.07 -8.35
N SER A 50 -0.96 -1.78 -8.21
CA SER A 50 -1.63 -0.70 -8.94
C SER A 50 -1.72 0.63 -8.20
N SER A 51 -1.52 0.65 -6.88
CA SER A 51 -1.68 1.85 -6.06
C SER A 51 -0.88 1.79 -4.76
N GLY A 52 -0.79 2.92 -4.06
CA GLY A 52 -0.18 3.02 -2.74
C GLY A 52 1.22 2.42 -2.66
N TYR A 53 1.49 1.70 -1.60
CA TYR A 53 2.80 1.09 -1.35
C TYR A 53 3.21 0.04 -2.38
N GLY A 54 2.26 -0.70 -2.96
CA GLY A 54 2.55 -1.67 -4.01
C GLY A 54 3.04 -1.02 -5.30
N LEU A 55 2.37 0.02 -5.77
CA LEU A 55 2.83 0.81 -6.92
C LEU A 55 4.19 1.45 -6.65
N SER A 56 4.37 2.06 -5.48
CA SER A 56 5.65 2.67 -5.07
C SER A 56 6.78 1.63 -5.05
N SER A 57 6.50 0.39 -4.62
CA SER A 57 7.47 -0.70 -4.65
C SER A 57 7.87 -1.09 -6.07
N ARG A 58 6.89 -1.14 -6.98
CA ARG A 58 7.14 -1.42 -8.39
C ARG A 58 7.98 -0.32 -9.04
N ILE A 59 7.70 0.95 -8.72
CA ILE A 59 8.46 2.11 -9.18
C ILE A 59 9.89 2.07 -8.62
N ALA A 60 10.07 1.85 -7.31
CA ALA A 60 11.40 1.76 -6.68
C ALA A 60 12.23 0.62 -7.27
N ALA A 61 11.64 -0.56 -7.50
CA ALA A 61 12.31 -1.67 -8.14
C ALA A 61 12.73 -1.35 -9.58
N ALA A 62 11.81 -0.85 -10.40
CA ALA A 62 12.08 -0.58 -11.81
C ALA A 62 13.04 0.59 -11.99
N PHE A 63 12.79 1.73 -11.38
CA PHE A 63 13.55 2.96 -11.63
C PHE A 63 14.69 3.23 -10.63
N GLY A 64 14.59 2.66 -9.41
CA GLY A 64 15.65 2.71 -8.41
C GLY A 64 16.71 1.60 -8.57
N CYS A 65 16.29 0.39 -8.98
CA CYS A 65 17.19 -0.78 -9.07
C CYS A 65 17.42 -1.30 -10.50
N ASP A 66 16.80 -0.71 -11.53
CA ASP A 66 16.77 -1.23 -12.91
C ASP A 66 16.26 -2.69 -13.00
N ALA A 67 15.30 -3.03 -12.13
CA ALA A 67 14.78 -4.38 -12.05
C ALA A 67 13.69 -4.65 -13.11
N ALA A 68 13.65 -5.87 -13.61
CA ALA A 68 12.51 -6.41 -14.32
C ALA A 68 11.35 -6.62 -13.34
N THR A 69 10.12 -6.18 -13.69
CA THR A 69 8.99 -6.26 -12.78
C THR A 69 7.78 -6.97 -13.38
N ILE A 70 7.14 -7.81 -12.58
CA ILE A 70 5.80 -8.34 -12.84
C ILE A 70 4.88 -7.77 -11.75
N GLY A 71 3.75 -7.17 -12.15
CA GLY A 71 2.75 -6.63 -11.24
C GLY A 71 1.42 -7.36 -11.36
N VAL A 72 0.82 -7.72 -10.22
CA VAL A 72 -0.54 -8.30 -10.16
C VAL A 72 -1.46 -7.31 -9.49
N PHE A 73 -2.64 -7.09 -10.06
CA PHE A 73 -3.68 -6.21 -9.52
C PHE A 73 -5.07 -6.61 -10.03
N PHE A 74 -6.11 -6.01 -9.47
CA PHE A 74 -7.49 -6.26 -9.89
C PHE A 74 -8.22 -4.94 -10.10
N GLU A 75 -8.17 -4.42 -11.34
CA GLU A 75 -8.64 -3.09 -11.69
C GLU A 75 -9.63 -3.13 -12.86
N LYS A 76 -10.45 -2.09 -12.97
CA LYS A 76 -11.45 -1.97 -14.03
C LYS A 76 -11.00 -0.95 -15.06
N PRO A 77 -10.96 -1.32 -16.37
CA PRO A 77 -10.66 -0.38 -17.44
C PRO A 77 -11.73 0.70 -17.58
N GLY A 78 -11.34 1.83 -18.17
CA GLY A 78 -12.28 2.85 -18.61
C GLY A 78 -13.11 2.40 -19.80
N THR A 79 -14.26 3.03 -19.96
CA THR A 79 -15.13 2.86 -21.12
C THR A 79 -15.46 4.25 -21.69
N GLU A 80 -15.97 4.32 -22.91
CA GLU A 80 -16.42 5.61 -23.50
C GLU A 80 -17.41 6.39 -22.61
N LYS A 81 -18.11 5.70 -21.69
CA LYS A 81 -19.15 6.29 -20.84
C LYS A 81 -18.69 6.65 -19.44
N LYS A 82 -17.59 6.08 -18.96
CA LYS A 82 -17.11 6.30 -17.59
C LYS A 82 -15.62 6.00 -17.47
N PRO A 83 -14.89 6.71 -16.57
CA PRO A 83 -13.52 6.39 -16.29
C PRO A 83 -13.38 5.01 -15.61
N GLY A 84 -12.20 4.41 -15.77
CA GLY A 84 -11.75 3.24 -15.06
C GLY A 84 -11.40 3.53 -13.60
N THR A 85 -10.83 2.55 -12.91
CA THR A 85 -10.27 2.73 -11.57
C THR A 85 -8.91 3.45 -11.63
N ALA A 86 -8.52 4.10 -10.54
CA ALA A 86 -7.22 4.79 -10.47
C ALA A 86 -6.05 3.84 -10.72
N GLY A 87 -6.11 2.63 -10.15
CA GLY A 87 -5.06 1.64 -10.33
C GLY A 87 -4.90 1.18 -11.78
N TRP A 88 -5.96 1.17 -12.58
CA TRP A 88 -5.87 0.90 -14.01
C TRP A 88 -4.99 1.94 -14.72
N TYR A 89 -5.27 3.22 -14.49
CA TYR A 89 -4.52 4.31 -15.11
C TYR A 89 -3.09 4.42 -14.58
N ASN A 90 -2.89 4.17 -13.30
CA ASN A 90 -1.56 4.11 -12.71
C ASN A 90 -0.71 2.99 -13.33
N ALA A 91 -1.29 1.79 -13.51
CA ALA A 91 -0.61 0.65 -14.12
C ALA A 91 -0.26 0.93 -15.60
N ALA A 92 -1.18 1.54 -16.35
CA ALA A 92 -0.94 1.97 -17.73
C ALA A 92 0.18 3.01 -17.82
N ALA A 93 0.18 4.00 -16.94
CA ALA A 93 1.22 5.03 -16.88
C ALA A 93 2.59 4.45 -16.51
N PHE A 94 2.63 3.51 -15.55
CA PHE A 94 3.85 2.80 -15.20
C PHE A 94 4.39 1.96 -16.37
N ASP A 95 3.53 1.19 -17.04
CA ASP A 95 3.90 0.37 -18.20
C ASP A 95 4.51 1.22 -19.32
N LYS A 96 3.86 2.34 -19.65
CA LYS A 96 4.34 3.31 -20.62
C LYS A 96 5.74 3.83 -20.26
N ALA A 97 5.91 4.31 -19.01
CA ALA A 97 7.19 4.86 -18.55
C ALA A 97 8.31 3.80 -18.52
N ALA A 98 7.99 2.56 -18.13
CA ALA A 98 8.95 1.46 -18.14
C ALA A 98 9.39 1.11 -19.57
N LYS A 99 8.46 1.03 -20.52
CA LYS A 99 8.78 0.82 -21.95
C LYS A 99 9.64 1.93 -22.53
N GLU A 100 9.31 3.19 -22.24
CA GLU A 100 10.12 4.35 -22.67
C GLU A 100 11.53 4.31 -22.09
N ALA A 101 11.71 3.76 -20.90
CA ALA A 101 13.01 3.58 -20.24
C ALA A 101 13.73 2.28 -20.66
N GLY A 102 13.15 1.44 -21.51
CA GLY A 102 13.71 0.15 -21.92
C GLY A 102 13.73 -0.91 -20.81
N LEU A 103 12.87 -0.77 -19.78
CA LEU A 103 12.75 -1.70 -18.66
C LEU A 103 11.69 -2.77 -18.96
N TYR A 104 11.95 -4.01 -18.54
CA TYR A 104 10.96 -5.07 -18.60
C TYR A 104 9.88 -4.81 -17.55
N ALA A 105 8.62 -4.74 -17.99
CA ALA A 105 7.45 -4.60 -17.14
C ALA A 105 6.28 -5.39 -17.74
N LYS A 106 5.73 -6.31 -16.98
CA LYS A 106 4.52 -7.06 -17.34
C LYS A 106 3.47 -6.93 -16.25
N SER A 107 2.21 -6.97 -16.65
CA SER A 107 1.07 -6.78 -15.75
C SER A 107 0.04 -7.87 -15.93
N ILE A 108 -0.52 -8.36 -14.82
CA ILE A 108 -1.63 -9.31 -14.79
C ILE A 108 -2.78 -8.66 -14.04
N ASN A 109 -3.93 -8.53 -14.69
CA ASN A 109 -5.16 -8.01 -14.11
C ASN A 109 -6.10 -9.16 -13.76
N GLY A 110 -6.15 -9.53 -12.49
CA GLY A 110 -6.99 -10.61 -11.99
C GLY A 110 -7.01 -10.66 -10.47
N ASP A 111 -7.85 -11.52 -9.92
CA ASP A 111 -7.96 -11.71 -8.48
C ASP A 111 -6.68 -12.39 -7.95
N ALA A 112 -5.84 -11.61 -7.25
CA ALA A 112 -4.59 -12.10 -6.66
C ALA A 112 -4.77 -13.25 -5.65
N PHE A 113 -5.95 -13.42 -5.09
CA PHE A 113 -6.26 -14.53 -4.19
C PHE A 113 -6.52 -15.87 -4.94
N SER A 114 -6.66 -15.83 -6.25
CA SER A 114 -6.97 -17.01 -7.06
C SER A 114 -5.75 -17.88 -7.37
N ASN A 115 -5.96 -19.19 -7.56
CA ASN A 115 -4.93 -20.08 -8.07
C ASN A 115 -4.55 -19.72 -9.51
N GLU A 116 -5.53 -19.31 -10.33
CA GLU A 116 -5.31 -18.88 -11.70
C GLU A 116 -4.29 -17.73 -11.81
N ALA A 117 -4.35 -16.75 -10.91
CA ALA A 117 -3.37 -15.67 -10.87
C ALA A 117 -1.96 -16.18 -10.52
N ARG A 118 -1.84 -17.12 -9.57
CA ARG A 118 -0.56 -17.73 -9.20
C ARG A 118 0.03 -18.50 -10.36
N ASP A 119 -0.76 -19.35 -11.00
CA ASP A 119 -0.34 -20.17 -12.14
C ASP A 119 0.13 -19.30 -13.30
N LYS A 120 -0.62 -18.24 -13.62
CA LYS A 120 -0.26 -17.31 -14.69
C LYS A 120 1.03 -16.54 -14.42
N VAL A 121 1.24 -16.10 -13.19
CA VAL A 121 2.50 -15.47 -12.77
C VAL A 121 3.67 -16.44 -12.92
N ILE A 122 3.50 -17.69 -12.49
CA ILE A 122 4.53 -18.73 -12.59
C ILE A 122 4.89 -19.03 -14.05
N GLU A 123 3.88 -19.14 -14.93
CA GLU A 123 4.11 -19.30 -16.38
C GLU A 123 4.94 -18.15 -16.94
N LEU A 124 4.57 -16.90 -16.60
CA LEU A 124 5.24 -15.71 -17.08
C LEU A 124 6.67 -15.62 -16.56
N ILE A 125 6.92 -15.94 -15.28
CA ILE A 125 8.28 -15.96 -14.72
C ILE A 125 9.13 -16.99 -15.46
N LYS A 126 8.62 -18.21 -15.69
CA LYS A 126 9.34 -19.27 -16.40
C LYS A 126 9.68 -18.89 -17.84
N ALA A 127 8.73 -18.24 -18.53
CA ALA A 127 8.90 -17.85 -19.93
C ALA A 127 9.91 -16.72 -20.11
N ASP A 128 9.84 -15.67 -19.27
CA ASP A 128 10.53 -14.42 -19.52
C ASP A 128 11.76 -14.18 -18.61
N LEU A 129 11.69 -14.62 -17.35
CA LEU A 129 12.68 -14.26 -16.32
C LEU A 129 13.47 -15.46 -15.77
N GLY A 130 12.96 -16.68 -15.95
CA GLY A 130 13.48 -17.88 -15.34
C GLY A 130 13.19 -17.96 -13.84
N GLN A 131 13.67 -17.02 -13.07
CA GLN A 131 13.47 -16.91 -11.61
C GLN A 131 13.31 -15.44 -11.22
N ILE A 132 12.75 -15.20 -10.02
CA ILE A 132 12.66 -13.88 -9.37
C ILE A 132 13.45 -13.88 -8.06
N ASP A 133 13.95 -12.73 -7.67
CA ASP A 133 14.77 -12.55 -6.47
C ASP A 133 14.11 -11.66 -5.41
N MET A 134 12.91 -11.12 -5.70
CA MET A 134 12.11 -10.36 -4.74
C MET A 134 10.61 -10.56 -4.96
N VAL A 135 9.88 -10.77 -3.87
CA VAL A 135 8.41 -10.78 -3.84
C VAL A 135 7.91 -9.73 -2.86
N VAL A 136 7.11 -8.78 -3.36
CA VAL A 136 6.40 -7.80 -2.53
C VAL A 136 4.94 -8.21 -2.43
N TYR A 137 4.45 -8.45 -1.21
CA TYR A 137 3.06 -8.73 -0.92
C TYR A 137 2.38 -7.50 -0.33
N SER A 138 1.55 -6.82 -1.13
CA SER A 138 0.92 -5.54 -0.78
C SER A 138 -0.58 -5.55 -1.08
N LEU A 139 -1.29 -6.54 -0.54
CA LEU A 139 -2.74 -6.61 -0.67
C LEU A 139 -3.43 -5.99 0.54
N ALA A 140 -4.42 -5.12 0.28
CA ALA A 140 -5.31 -4.53 1.26
C ALA A 140 -6.74 -4.56 0.69
N SER A 141 -7.40 -5.70 0.80
CA SER A 141 -8.77 -5.89 0.32
C SER A 141 -9.72 -6.09 1.49
N PRO A 142 -10.93 -5.52 1.48
CA PRO A 142 -11.95 -5.82 2.48
C PRO A 142 -12.62 -7.18 2.27
N VAL A 143 -12.32 -7.86 1.15
CA VAL A 143 -12.98 -9.10 0.74
C VAL A 143 -11.97 -10.04 0.12
N ARG A 144 -12.05 -11.32 0.47
CA ARG A 144 -11.29 -12.40 -0.15
C ARG A 144 -12.24 -13.53 -0.58
N LYS A 145 -12.11 -13.99 -1.81
CA LYS A 145 -12.72 -15.24 -2.28
C LYS A 145 -11.69 -16.35 -2.07
N LEU A 146 -12.04 -17.36 -1.28
CA LEU A 146 -11.16 -18.49 -1.04
C LEU A 146 -11.00 -19.33 -2.31
N PRO A 147 -9.77 -19.65 -2.74
CA PRO A 147 -9.51 -20.27 -4.04
C PRO A 147 -10.12 -21.69 -4.14
N ASP A 148 -10.14 -22.44 -3.03
CA ASP A 148 -10.57 -23.85 -3.05
C ASP A 148 -12.09 -24.01 -2.88
N SER A 149 -12.72 -23.23 -2.00
CA SER A 149 -14.15 -23.33 -1.69
C SER A 149 -15.02 -22.36 -2.50
N GLY A 150 -14.44 -21.27 -3.00
CA GLY A 150 -15.18 -20.16 -3.60
C GLY A 150 -15.96 -19.31 -2.59
N GLU A 151 -15.81 -19.55 -1.30
CA GLU A 151 -16.44 -18.78 -0.24
C GLU A 151 -15.90 -17.34 -0.20
N VAL A 152 -16.80 -16.37 0.00
CA VAL A 152 -16.46 -14.96 0.06
C VAL A 152 -16.44 -14.50 1.51
N ILE A 153 -15.24 -14.21 2.02
CA ILE A 153 -15.00 -13.75 3.39
C ILE A 153 -14.81 -12.22 3.38
N ARG A 154 -15.30 -11.55 4.43
CA ARG A 154 -15.19 -10.10 4.60
C ARG A 154 -14.47 -9.74 5.89
N SER A 155 -13.53 -8.82 5.81
CA SER A 155 -12.88 -8.23 6.98
C SER A 155 -13.71 -7.09 7.56
N VAL A 156 -13.43 -6.74 8.82
CA VAL A 156 -14.02 -5.61 9.51
C VAL A 156 -12.94 -4.66 10.06
N LEU A 157 -13.32 -3.40 10.25
CA LEU A 157 -12.54 -2.36 10.93
C LEU A 157 -13.20 -2.08 12.28
N LYS A 158 -12.95 -2.93 13.26
CA LYS A 158 -13.61 -2.87 14.58
C LYS A 158 -12.59 -3.10 15.71
N PRO A 159 -12.81 -2.46 16.89
CA PRO A 159 -12.06 -2.76 18.09
C PRO A 159 -12.37 -4.18 18.60
N ILE A 160 -11.61 -4.66 19.59
CA ILE A 160 -11.87 -5.92 20.28
C ILE A 160 -12.20 -5.61 21.74
N GLY A 161 -13.20 -6.29 22.27
CA GLY A 161 -13.63 -6.22 23.67
C GLY A 161 -14.64 -5.10 23.91
N GLU A 162 -14.22 -3.85 24.01
CA GLU A 162 -15.07 -2.71 24.32
C GLU A 162 -15.32 -1.82 23.10
N PRO A 163 -16.46 -1.10 23.05
CA PRO A 163 -16.72 -0.12 22.01
C PRO A 163 -15.63 0.96 21.96
N TYR A 164 -15.17 1.29 20.77
CA TYR A 164 -14.21 2.37 20.57
C TYR A 164 -14.94 3.69 20.38
N ARG A 165 -14.61 4.68 21.21
CA ARG A 165 -15.12 6.05 21.13
C ARG A 165 -13.99 7.02 20.95
N SER A 166 -14.07 7.87 19.95
CA SER A 166 -13.03 8.86 19.66
C SER A 166 -13.55 9.99 18.80
N THR A 167 -12.82 11.09 18.80
CA THR A 167 -13.00 12.18 17.86
C THR A 167 -12.57 11.73 16.46
N ALA A 168 -13.31 12.12 15.42
CA ALA A 168 -13.03 11.84 14.03
C ALA A 168 -13.43 13.04 13.15
N ILE A 169 -13.15 12.97 11.84
CA ILE A 169 -13.59 13.96 10.86
C ILE A 169 -14.67 13.35 9.97
N ASP A 170 -15.82 14.02 9.85
CA ASP A 170 -16.72 13.82 8.73
C ASP A 170 -16.14 14.56 7.50
N THR A 171 -15.46 13.80 6.64
CA THR A 171 -14.77 14.36 5.46
C THR A 171 -15.71 14.86 4.34
N ASN A 172 -17.02 14.62 4.45
CA ASN A 172 -18.01 15.20 3.53
C ASN A 172 -18.41 16.62 3.93
N ARG A 173 -18.39 16.90 5.24
CA ARG A 173 -18.81 18.21 5.80
C ARG A 173 -17.65 19.03 6.34
N ASP A 174 -16.46 18.43 6.42
CA ASP A 174 -15.24 19.02 7.00
C ASP A 174 -15.46 19.46 8.47
N VAL A 175 -16.11 18.61 9.26
CA VAL A 175 -16.42 18.88 10.67
C VAL A 175 -15.93 17.75 11.57
N ILE A 176 -15.63 18.10 12.81
CA ILE A 176 -15.29 17.16 13.88
C ILE A 176 -16.56 16.46 14.36
N ILE A 177 -16.48 15.17 14.57
CA ILE A 177 -17.57 14.34 15.07
C ILE A 177 -17.08 13.39 16.15
N ASP A 178 -17.99 12.97 17.02
CA ASP A 178 -17.76 11.83 17.90
C ASP A 178 -18.09 10.54 17.13
N ALA A 179 -17.11 9.66 17.00
CA ALA A 179 -17.27 8.35 16.41
C ALA A 179 -17.38 7.29 17.49
N GLU A 180 -18.36 6.39 17.34
CA GLU A 180 -18.51 5.19 18.16
C GLU A 180 -18.54 3.96 17.26
N ILE A 181 -17.73 2.94 17.58
CA ILE A 181 -17.60 1.71 16.80
C ILE A 181 -17.74 0.53 17.75
N GLU A 182 -18.73 -0.30 17.49
CA GLU A 182 -18.97 -1.54 18.26
C GLU A 182 -17.83 -2.54 18.08
N PRO A 183 -17.55 -3.36 19.11
CA PRO A 183 -16.50 -4.35 19.03
C PRO A 183 -16.80 -5.45 18.01
N ALA A 184 -15.75 -6.07 17.49
CA ALA A 184 -15.86 -7.23 16.61
C ALA A 184 -16.28 -8.47 17.38
N THR A 185 -17.09 -9.32 16.75
CA THR A 185 -17.34 -10.68 17.23
C THR A 185 -16.13 -11.59 16.95
N GLU A 186 -16.07 -12.75 17.59
CA GLU A 186 -15.01 -13.74 17.33
C GLU A 186 -14.99 -14.19 15.85
N GLU A 187 -16.17 -14.33 15.22
CA GLU A 187 -16.30 -14.68 13.82
C GLU A 187 -15.78 -13.55 12.91
N GLU A 188 -16.05 -12.27 13.24
CA GLU A 188 -15.55 -11.12 12.50
C GLU A 188 -14.03 -11.00 12.63
N ILE A 189 -13.46 -11.31 13.81
CA ILE A 189 -12.01 -11.35 14.02
C ILE A 189 -11.38 -12.45 13.16
N ALA A 190 -11.91 -13.68 13.22
CA ALA A 190 -11.43 -14.80 12.41
C ALA A 190 -11.53 -14.53 10.91
N ALA A 191 -12.63 -13.95 10.46
CA ALA A 191 -12.82 -13.52 9.07
C ALA A 191 -11.79 -12.47 8.65
N THR A 192 -11.49 -11.50 9.53
CA THR A 192 -10.49 -10.45 9.25
C THR A 192 -9.08 -11.05 9.14
N VAL A 193 -8.72 -12.00 10.00
CA VAL A 193 -7.46 -12.76 9.90
C VAL A 193 -7.40 -13.54 8.58
N THR A 194 -8.49 -14.19 8.18
CA THR A 194 -8.55 -14.92 6.90
C THR A 194 -8.33 -14.01 5.69
N VAL A 195 -8.88 -12.79 5.71
CA VAL A 195 -8.77 -11.86 4.57
C VAL A 195 -7.44 -11.13 4.53
N MET A 196 -6.95 -10.65 5.69
CA MET A 196 -5.83 -9.70 5.79
C MET A 196 -4.60 -10.25 6.53
N GLY A 197 -4.65 -11.50 6.99
CA GLY A 197 -3.51 -12.18 7.62
C GLY A 197 -2.51 -12.72 6.59
N GLY A 198 -1.63 -13.59 7.06
CA GLY A 198 -0.50 -14.07 6.27
C GLY A 198 -0.75 -15.30 5.40
N GLN A 199 -1.90 -15.97 5.54
CA GLN A 199 -2.17 -17.23 4.84
C GLN A 199 -2.01 -17.11 3.31
N ASP A 200 -2.53 -16.04 2.69
CA ASP A 200 -2.42 -15.90 1.23
C ASP A 200 -0.98 -15.61 0.79
N TRP A 201 -0.22 -14.88 1.58
CA TRP A 201 1.21 -14.70 1.34
C TRP A 201 1.97 -16.03 1.39
N GLU A 202 1.67 -16.88 2.38
CA GLU A 202 2.24 -18.24 2.44
C GLU A 202 1.87 -19.07 1.19
N LEU A 203 0.60 -19.00 0.70
CA LEU A 203 0.18 -19.69 -0.53
C LEU A 203 0.94 -19.20 -1.76
N TRP A 204 1.17 -17.91 -1.90
CA TRP A 204 2.00 -17.36 -2.97
C TRP A 204 3.43 -17.86 -2.89
N MET A 205 4.07 -17.78 -1.73
CA MET A 205 5.46 -18.19 -1.56
C MET A 205 5.64 -19.69 -1.75
N GLN A 206 4.68 -20.50 -1.30
CA GLN A 206 4.69 -21.94 -1.53
C GLN A 206 4.58 -22.27 -3.01
N ALA A 207 3.62 -21.67 -3.74
CA ALA A 207 3.43 -21.92 -5.17
C ALA A 207 4.69 -21.55 -5.99
N LEU A 208 5.31 -20.41 -5.68
CA LEU A 208 6.55 -19.96 -6.34
C LEU A 208 7.72 -20.89 -6.04
N SER A 209 7.83 -21.37 -4.79
CA SER A 209 8.86 -22.32 -4.37
C SER A 209 8.70 -23.67 -5.06
N ASP A 210 7.50 -24.25 -5.05
CA ASP A 210 7.19 -25.53 -5.68
C ASP A 210 7.43 -25.52 -7.19
N ALA A 211 7.21 -24.37 -7.81
CA ALA A 211 7.47 -24.16 -9.23
C ALA A 211 8.96 -23.96 -9.56
N GLY A 212 9.86 -23.81 -8.56
CA GLY A 212 11.29 -23.59 -8.73
C GLY A 212 11.65 -22.23 -9.33
N VAL A 213 10.78 -21.21 -9.14
CA VAL A 213 10.95 -19.87 -9.74
C VAL A 213 11.50 -18.81 -8.78
N LEU A 214 11.86 -19.20 -7.56
CA LEU A 214 12.59 -18.34 -6.62
C LEU A 214 14.11 -18.55 -6.80
N ALA A 215 14.84 -17.45 -6.91
CA ALA A 215 16.31 -17.49 -6.98
C ALA A 215 16.91 -17.78 -5.59
N ASP A 216 18.12 -18.30 -5.56
CA ASP A 216 18.92 -18.35 -4.32
C ASP A 216 19.09 -16.91 -3.77
N GLY A 217 18.94 -16.73 -2.47
CA GLY A 217 18.98 -15.44 -1.83
C GLY A 217 17.72 -14.58 -2.02
N ALA A 218 16.63 -15.14 -2.58
CA ALA A 218 15.38 -14.41 -2.79
C ALA A 218 14.81 -13.84 -1.49
N ARG A 219 14.30 -12.61 -1.57
CA ARG A 219 13.64 -11.94 -0.44
C ARG A 219 12.15 -11.79 -0.67
N SER A 220 11.39 -11.81 0.43
CA SER A 220 9.98 -11.48 0.40
C SER A 220 9.63 -10.46 1.49
N VAL A 221 8.75 -9.51 1.18
CA VAL A 221 8.27 -8.53 2.15
C VAL A 221 6.77 -8.34 2.05
N ALA A 222 6.10 -8.28 3.20
CA ALA A 222 4.71 -7.87 3.32
C ALA A 222 4.59 -6.59 4.15
N TYR A 223 3.57 -5.78 3.87
CA TYR A 223 3.41 -4.47 4.51
C TYR A 223 2.43 -4.49 5.68
N SER A 224 2.82 -3.80 6.72
CA SER A 224 2.05 -3.65 7.95
C SER A 224 2.05 -2.20 8.44
N TYR A 225 1.15 -1.91 9.35
CA TYR A 225 1.11 -0.71 10.16
C TYR A 225 0.83 -1.11 11.61
N ILE A 226 1.47 -0.45 12.55
CA ILE A 226 1.26 -0.65 13.99
C ILE A 226 0.60 0.60 14.58
N GLY A 227 1.14 1.77 14.26
CA GLY A 227 0.70 3.05 14.78
C GLY A 227 1.11 3.32 16.23
N SER A 228 0.46 4.28 16.84
CA SER A 228 0.70 4.73 18.21
C SER A 228 -0.50 4.50 19.11
N ASP A 229 -0.39 4.82 20.38
CA ASP A 229 -1.45 4.76 21.38
C ASP A 229 -2.75 5.47 20.93
N ILE A 230 -2.66 6.52 20.12
CA ILE A 230 -3.82 7.21 19.55
C ILE A 230 -4.63 6.29 18.62
N THR A 231 -3.97 5.47 17.81
CA THR A 231 -4.62 4.61 16.80
C THR A 231 -4.77 3.16 17.24
N TRP A 232 -4.05 2.71 18.28
CA TRP A 232 -4.06 1.32 18.73
C TRP A 232 -5.45 0.75 19.02
N PRO A 233 -6.37 1.43 19.68
CA PRO A 233 -7.66 0.83 20.03
C PRO A 233 -8.48 0.37 18.82
N ILE A 234 -8.40 1.09 17.69
CA ILE A 234 -9.12 0.73 16.46
C ILE A 234 -8.27 -0.09 15.49
N TYR A 235 -6.94 -0.03 15.59
CA TYR A 235 -6.05 -0.69 14.65
C TYR A 235 -5.31 -1.87 15.27
N TRP A 236 -4.22 -1.62 16.03
CA TRP A 236 -3.34 -2.68 16.54
C TRP A 236 -4.01 -3.58 17.59
N HIS A 237 -4.86 -3.02 18.44
CA HIS A 237 -5.67 -3.76 19.41
C HIS A 237 -7.05 -4.16 18.87
N GLY A 238 -7.31 -3.91 17.60
CA GLY A 238 -8.53 -4.29 16.90
C GLY A 238 -8.39 -5.57 16.06
N ALA A 239 -9.44 -5.89 15.31
CA ALA A 239 -9.47 -7.06 14.42
C ALA A 239 -8.34 -7.03 13.37
N LEU A 240 -7.98 -5.84 12.87
CA LEU A 240 -6.83 -5.68 11.96
C LEU A 240 -5.52 -6.07 12.61
N GLY A 241 -5.29 -5.71 13.87
CA GLY A 241 -4.08 -6.07 14.60
C GLY A 241 -3.90 -7.59 14.69
N LYS A 242 -5.01 -8.34 14.89
CA LYS A 242 -4.97 -9.82 14.85
C LYS A 242 -4.54 -10.36 13.49
N ALA A 243 -5.00 -9.75 12.41
CA ALA A 243 -4.54 -10.12 11.07
C ALA A 243 -3.04 -9.76 10.88
N LYS A 244 -2.54 -8.67 11.46
CA LYS A 244 -1.13 -8.29 11.40
C LYS A 244 -0.23 -9.18 12.28
N GLU A 245 -0.74 -9.68 13.41
CA GLU A 245 -0.06 -10.73 14.20
C GLU A 245 0.09 -12.03 13.39
N ASP A 246 -0.94 -12.42 12.62
CA ASP A 246 -0.86 -13.57 11.71
C ASP A 246 0.08 -13.34 10.53
N LEU A 247 0.19 -12.09 10.05
CA LEU A 247 1.18 -11.72 9.04
C LEU A 247 2.61 -11.88 9.57
N ASP A 248 2.89 -11.49 10.84
CA ASP A 248 4.19 -11.72 11.51
C ASP A 248 4.49 -13.23 11.63
N ARG A 249 3.48 -14.06 11.96
CA ARG A 249 3.60 -15.52 11.99
C ARG A 249 4.00 -16.08 10.63
N ALA A 250 3.31 -15.65 9.57
CA ALA A 250 3.59 -16.08 8.20
C ALA A 250 4.98 -15.65 7.74
N ALA A 251 5.41 -14.43 8.08
CA ALA A 251 6.78 -13.97 7.79
C ALA A 251 7.83 -14.94 8.35
N ASN A 252 7.69 -15.36 9.60
CA ASN A 252 8.61 -16.30 10.24
C ASN A 252 8.61 -17.69 9.55
N ALA A 253 7.44 -18.16 9.12
CA ALA A 253 7.33 -19.43 8.40
C ALA A 253 8.00 -19.37 7.02
N ILE A 254 7.77 -18.27 6.28
CA ILE A 254 8.37 -18.06 4.96
C ILE A 254 9.88 -17.83 5.08
N ASP A 255 10.34 -17.07 6.07
CA ASP A 255 11.76 -16.82 6.37
C ASP A 255 12.51 -18.14 6.64
N GLY A 256 11.92 -19.02 7.45
CA GLY A 256 12.48 -20.35 7.74
C GLY A 256 12.68 -21.21 6.47
N ASN A 257 11.83 -21.04 5.46
CA ASN A 257 11.97 -21.75 4.17
C ASN A 257 13.03 -21.07 3.28
N LEU A 258 12.97 -19.75 3.12
CA LEU A 258 13.88 -18.99 2.24
C LEU A 258 15.32 -18.97 2.76
N SER A 259 15.52 -18.98 4.07
CA SER A 259 16.86 -18.99 4.69
C SER A 259 17.70 -20.21 4.29
N GLN A 260 17.07 -21.31 3.89
CA GLN A 260 17.77 -22.52 3.41
C GLN A 260 18.56 -22.27 2.12
N THR A 261 18.17 -21.28 1.32
CA THR A 261 18.86 -20.84 0.11
C THR A 261 19.49 -19.47 0.24
N GLY A 262 19.69 -18.97 1.49
CA GLY A 262 20.31 -17.67 1.79
C GLY A 262 19.38 -16.49 1.60
N GLY A 263 18.09 -16.71 1.39
CA GLY A 263 17.04 -15.69 1.29
C GLY A 263 16.44 -15.31 2.64
N GLY A 264 15.33 -14.61 2.62
CA GLY A 264 14.62 -14.23 3.85
C GLY A 264 13.27 -13.55 3.61
N ALA A 265 12.44 -13.49 4.65
CA ALA A 265 11.16 -12.81 4.63
C ALA A 265 10.96 -11.93 5.85
N ASN A 266 10.39 -10.76 5.64
CA ASN A 266 10.11 -9.80 6.72
C ASN A 266 8.73 -9.15 6.55
N VAL A 267 8.11 -8.79 7.64
CA VAL A 267 7.09 -7.74 7.63
C VAL A 267 7.80 -6.39 7.69
N ALA A 268 7.46 -5.46 6.80
CA ALA A 268 7.87 -4.08 6.90
C ALA A 268 6.75 -3.24 7.51
N VAL A 269 7.01 -2.65 8.66
CA VAL A 269 6.10 -1.72 9.32
C VAL A 269 6.35 -0.33 8.77
N LEU A 270 5.36 0.18 8.06
CA LEU A 270 5.42 1.47 7.40
C LEU A 270 4.65 2.52 8.21
N LYS A 271 4.94 3.81 7.96
CA LYS A 271 4.20 4.91 8.59
C LYS A 271 2.78 5.04 8.03
N SER A 272 1.95 5.78 8.75
CA SER A 272 0.64 6.18 8.25
C SER A 272 0.76 7.17 7.09
N VAL A 273 0.06 6.86 6.00
CA VAL A 273 -0.03 7.69 4.79
C VAL A 273 -1.45 7.66 4.24
N VAL A 274 -1.79 8.60 3.37
CA VAL A 274 -3.09 8.59 2.69
C VAL A 274 -3.09 7.52 1.61
N THR A 275 -3.95 6.54 1.78
CA THR A 275 -4.26 5.48 0.80
C THR A 275 -5.77 5.23 0.80
N GLN A 276 -6.28 4.51 -0.18
CA GLN A 276 -7.69 4.10 -0.15
C GLN A 276 -8.02 3.26 1.10
N ALA A 277 -7.08 2.42 1.54
CA ALA A 277 -7.25 1.58 2.74
C ALA A 277 -7.26 2.41 4.03
N SER A 278 -6.31 3.32 4.22
CA SER A 278 -6.23 4.14 5.44
C SER A 278 -7.39 5.12 5.57
N SER A 279 -7.88 5.66 4.45
CA SER A 279 -9.01 6.60 4.43
C SER A 279 -10.34 5.96 4.89
N ALA A 280 -10.43 4.63 4.87
CA ALA A 280 -11.59 3.89 5.37
C ALA A 280 -11.62 3.74 6.90
N ILE A 281 -10.52 4.02 7.60
CA ILE A 281 -10.41 3.88 9.06
C ILE A 281 -10.87 5.20 9.71
N PRO A 282 -11.92 5.20 10.55
CA PRO A 282 -12.63 6.42 10.97
C PRO A 282 -11.79 7.53 11.57
N VAL A 283 -10.80 7.19 12.37
CA VAL A 283 -9.93 8.20 13.05
C VAL A 283 -8.73 8.63 12.24
N MET A 284 -8.40 7.90 11.17
CA MET A 284 -7.18 8.16 10.41
C MET A 284 -7.16 9.52 9.70
N PRO A 285 -8.26 10.07 9.15
CA PRO A 285 -8.22 11.40 8.57
C PRO A 285 -7.74 12.48 9.55
N LEU A 286 -8.21 12.44 10.80
CA LEU A 286 -7.79 13.38 11.85
C LEU A 286 -6.34 13.12 12.28
N TYR A 287 -5.99 11.87 12.55
CA TYR A 287 -4.62 11.50 12.93
C TYR A 287 -3.60 11.89 11.84
N LEU A 288 -3.88 11.54 10.58
CA LEU A 288 -3.02 11.89 9.46
C LEU A 288 -2.84 13.39 9.33
N SER A 289 -3.91 14.17 9.47
CA SER A 289 -3.84 15.63 9.39
C SER A 289 -2.92 16.24 10.46
N MET A 290 -2.93 15.70 11.66
CA MET A 290 -2.06 16.15 12.75
C MET A 290 -0.61 15.67 12.58
N VAL A 291 -0.40 14.38 12.32
CA VAL A 291 0.95 13.84 12.17
C VAL A 291 1.68 14.44 10.96
N PHE A 292 0.97 14.75 9.88
CA PHE A 292 1.55 15.44 8.72
C PHE A 292 2.09 16.82 9.08
N LYS A 293 1.28 17.64 9.77
CA LYS A 293 1.73 18.97 10.24
C LYS A 293 2.98 18.85 11.09
N VAL A 294 2.93 18.02 12.14
CA VAL A 294 4.05 17.84 13.06
C VAL A 294 5.32 17.36 12.34
N MET A 295 5.19 16.36 11.47
CA MET A 295 6.34 15.80 10.72
C MET A 295 6.88 16.78 9.69
N ARG A 296 6.03 17.58 9.03
CA ARG A 296 6.46 18.61 8.08
C ARG A 296 7.19 19.74 8.78
N GLU A 297 6.69 20.23 9.90
CA GLU A 297 7.37 21.25 10.72
C GLU A 297 8.75 20.77 11.19
N LYS A 298 8.93 19.47 11.40
CA LYS A 298 10.21 18.84 11.76
C LYS A 298 11.08 18.46 10.55
N GLY A 299 10.60 18.62 9.32
CA GLY A 299 11.31 18.25 8.10
C GLY A 299 11.52 16.75 7.90
N ILE A 300 10.64 15.92 8.46
CA ILE A 300 10.72 14.44 8.41
C ILE A 300 9.45 13.78 7.83
N HIS A 301 8.61 14.55 7.15
CA HIS A 301 7.42 14.00 6.50
C HIS A 301 7.80 13.15 5.29
N GLU A 302 7.15 11.99 5.16
CA GLU A 302 7.31 11.05 4.06
C GLU A 302 5.94 10.62 3.52
N GLY A 303 5.80 10.52 2.21
CA GLY A 303 4.69 9.85 1.53
C GLY A 303 5.01 8.39 1.20
N CYS A 304 4.15 7.74 0.40
CA CYS A 304 4.34 6.34 0.01
C CYS A 304 5.69 6.10 -0.67
N MET A 305 6.07 6.97 -1.61
CA MET A 305 7.27 6.76 -2.41
C MET A 305 8.55 6.91 -1.58
N GLU A 306 8.62 7.92 -0.72
CA GLU A 306 9.75 8.14 0.17
C GLU A 306 9.93 6.98 1.14
N GLN A 307 8.83 6.48 1.73
CA GLN A 307 8.84 5.34 2.63
C GLN A 307 9.37 4.07 1.95
N ILE A 308 8.90 3.78 0.74
CA ILE A 308 9.33 2.59 0.00
C ILE A 308 10.78 2.73 -0.49
N TYR A 309 11.18 3.92 -0.96
CA TYR A 309 12.57 4.13 -1.32
C TYR A 309 13.50 3.89 -0.13
N ARG A 310 13.14 4.43 1.05
CA ARG A 310 13.90 4.24 2.30
C ARG A 310 13.91 2.77 2.75
N LEU A 311 12.78 2.07 2.62
CA LEU A 311 12.71 0.64 2.90
C LEU A 311 13.70 -0.15 2.03
N PHE A 312 13.71 0.09 0.73
CA PHE A 312 14.60 -0.63 -0.19
C PHE A 312 16.07 -0.26 0.03
N ALA A 313 16.38 1.03 0.14
CA ALA A 313 17.76 1.53 0.22
C ALA A 313 18.41 1.29 1.58
N GLU A 314 17.65 1.38 2.69
CA GLU A 314 18.21 1.41 4.02
C GLU A 314 17.89 0.18 4.88
N ARG A 315 16.89 -0.63 4.49
CA ARG A 315 16.45 -1.78 5.29
C ARG A 315 16.61 -3.11 4.54
N LEU A 316 16.12 -3.21 3.31
CA LEU A 316 16.14 -4.47 2.55
C LEU A 316 17.47 -4.75 1.87
N TYR A 317 18.12 -3.72 1.32
CA TYR A 317 19.34 -3.87 0.50
C TYR A 317 20.52 -3.05 1.04
N ASN A 318 20.53 -2.85 2.35
CA ASN A 318 21.64 -2.23 3.06
C ASN A 318 22.71 -3.29 3.39
N GLU A 319 23.99 -2.89 3.33
CA GLU A 319 25.14 -3.73 3.71
C GLU A 319 25.31 -3.88 5.23
N SER A 320 24.51 -3.16 6.06
CA SER A 320 24.53 -3.26 7.51
C SER A 320 24.05 -4.63 7.99
N ASN A 321 24.44 -4.98 9.22
CA ASN A 321 24.01 -6.23 9.85
C ASN A 321 22.47 -6.31 9.88
N PRO A 322 21.84 -7.34 9.30
CA PRO A 322 20.38 -7.48 9.31
C PRO A 322 19.74 -7.39 10.69
N ALA A 323 20.41 -7.88 11.73
CA ALA A 323 19.93 -7.83 13.13
C ALA A 323 19.82 -6.39 13.69
N GLU A 324 20.48 -5.41 13.07
CA GLU A 324 20.38 -3.99 13.46
C GLU A 324 19.23 -3.27 12.75
N LEU A 325 18.64 -3.90 11.75
CA LEU A 325 17.60 -3.32 10.89
C LEU A 325 16.19 -3.77 11.29
N THR A 326 16.08 -4.82 12.12
CA THR A 326 14.81 -5.41 12.55
C THR A 326 14.55 -5.19 14.04
N ASP A 327 13.26 -5.21 14.41
CA ASP A 327 12.84 -5.26 15.80
C ASP A 327 12.91 -6.71 16.38
N ASP A 328 12.49 -6.89 17.62
CA ASP A 328 12.47 -8.17 18.34
C ASP A 328 11.56 -9.24 17.72
N LYS A 329 10.70 -8.87 16.78
CA LYS A 329 9.84 -9.76 16.00
C LYS A 329 10.29 -9.93 14.55
N ASN A 330 11.53 -9.58 14.22
CA ASN A 330 12.12 -9.65 12.90
C ASN A 330 11.38 -8.76 11.85
N ARG A 331 10.77 -7.64 12.29
CA ARG A 331 10.10 -6.69 11.41
C ARG A 331 11.03 -5.53 11.05
N LEU A 332 11.05 -5.14 9.79
CA LEU A 332 11.74 -3.93 9.32
C LEU A 332 10.92 -2.69 9.72
N ARG A 333 11.53 -1.77 10.47
CA ARG A 333 10.85 -0.57 10.99
C ARG A 333 11.18 0.64 10.13
N VAL A 334 10.17 1.15 9.41
CA VAL A 334 10.24 2.37 8.59
C VAL A 334 9.25 3.42 9.10
N ASP A 335 8.51 3.10 10.14
CA ASP A 335 7.64 3.98 10.92
C ASP A 335 8.37 4.74 12.03
N ASP A 336 9.69 4.56 12.14
CA ASP A 336 10.56 5.11 13.18
C ASP A 336 10.47 6.64 13.31
N TRP A 337 10.28 7.36 12.20
CA TRP A 337 10.13 8.82 12.23
C TRP A 337 8.75 9.27 12.71
N GLU A 338 7.68 8.57 12.33
CA GLU A 338 6.33 8.80 12.86
C GLU A 338 6.28 8.54 14.36
N LEU A 339 6.91 7.45 14.83
CA LEU A 339 6.87 7.02 16.21
C LEU A 339 7.91 7.71 17.13
N ARG A 340 8.62 8.71 16.65
CA ARG A 340 9.45 9.56 17.52
C ARG A 340 8.60 10.14 18.65
N GLU A 341 9.10 10.09 19.88
CA GLU A 341 8.36 10.58 21.06
C GLU A 341 7.95 12.05 20.91
N ASP A 342 8.82 12.89 20.35
CA ASP A 342 8.53 14.31 20.13
C ASP A 342 7.46 14.55 19.04
N VAL A 343 7.23 13.59 18.14
CA VAL A 343 6.14 13.60 17.15
C VAL A 343 4.84 13.16 17.82
N GLN A 344 4.87 12.02 18.50
CA GLN A 344 3.67 11.46 19.12
C GLN A 344 3.16 12.33 20.28
N GLN A 345 4.07 12.92 21.09
CA GLN A 345 3.66 13.84 22.13
C GLN A 345 2.97 15.08 21.58
N ALA A 346 3.50 15.64 20.48
CA ALA A 346 2.84 16.77 19.82
C ALA A 346 1.43 16.42 19.29
N CYS A 347 1.26 15.21 18.74
CA CYS A 347 -0.05 14.72 18.31
C CYS A 347 -1.01 14.54 19.50
N ARG A 348 -0.56 13.95 20.61
CA ARG A 348 -1.37 13.82 21.85
C ARG A 348 -1.79 15.17 22.41
N ASP A 349 -0.92 16.17 22.39
CA ASP A 349 -1.19 17.52 22.88
C ASP A 349 -2.16 18.28 21.97
N LEU A 350 -2.14 17.99 20.68
CA LEU A 350 -2.99 18.62 19.67
C LEU A 350 -4.39 17.98 19.61
N TRP A 351 -4.48 16.65 19.76
CA TRP A 351 -5.73 15.89 19.60
C TRP A 351 -6.94 16.49 20.32
N PRO A 352 -6.87 16.83 21.64
CA PRO A 352 -8.03 17.38 22.36
C PRO A 352 -8.33 18.85 22.04
N LYS A 353 -7.50 19.54 21.27
CA LYS A 353 -7.62 20.96 20.95
C LYS A 353 -8.26 21.21 19.58
N VAL A 354 -8.30 20.21 18.72
CA VAL A 354 -8.86 20.36 17.36
C VAL A 354 -10.38 20.44 17.44
N THR A 355 -10.93 21.46 16.82
CA THR A 355 -12.37 21.76 16.72
C THR A 355 -12.70 22.13 15.28
N ASP A 356 -13.99 22.29 14.95
CA ASP A 356 -14.42 22.76 13.62
C ASP A 356 -13.78 24.10 13.23
N ASP A 357 -13.65 25.02 14.21
CA ASP A 357 -13.17 26.37 13.96
C ASP A 357 -11.67 26.42 13.63
N ASN A 358 -10.87 25.44 14.08
CA ASN A 358 -9.42 25.45 13.92
C ASN A 358 -8.84 24.26 13.15
N LEU A 359 -9.68 23.37 12.63
CA LEU A 359 -9.27 22.15 11.93
C LEU A 359 -8.22 22.39 10.83
N PHE A 360 -8.46 23.40 9.99
CA PHE A 360 -7.56 23.75 8.88
C PHE A 360 -6.31 24.52 9.33
N ASP A 361 -6.37 25.26 10.42
CA ASP A 361 -5.26 26.10 10.90
C ASP A 361 -4.30 25.29 11.80
N GLU A 362 -4.85 24.43 12.66
CA GLU A 362 -4.08 23.66 13.63
C GLU A 362 -3.60 22.30 13.09
N THR A 363 -4.09 21.88 11.91
CA THR A 363 -3.70 20.61 11.28
C THR A 363 -3.37 20.81 9.80
N ASP A 364 -2.75 19.80 9.17
CA ASP A 364 -2.58 19.73 7.71
C ASP A 364 -3.78 19.02 7.04
N TYR A 365 -5.02 19.31 7.47
CA TYR A 365 -6.20 18.69 6.90
C TYR A 365 -6.37 19.00 5.40
N GLN A 366 -6.00 20.20 4.95
CA GLN A 366 -5.97 20.50 3.51
C GLN A 366 -5.00 19.58 2.75
N LEU A 367 -3.81 19.33 3.28
CA LEU A 367 -2.86 18.40 2.67
C LEU A 367 -3.44 16.97 2.62
N TYR A 368 -4.13 16.51 3.68
CA TYR A 368 -4.83 15.23 3.68
C TYR A 368 -5.83 15.16 2.51
N LYS A 369 -6.64 16.20 2.31
CA LYS A 369 -7.62 16.26 1.20
C LYS A 369 -6.93 16.25 -0.17
N ASP A 370 -5.84 16.98 -0.31
CA ASP A 370 -5.06 17.05 -1.55
C ASP A 370 -4.43 15.69 -1.87
N GLU A 371 -3.82 15.03 -0.89
CA GLU A 371 -3.26 13.68 -1.05
C GLU A 371 -4.35 12.65 -1.35
N PHE A 372 -5.53 12.76 -0.71
CA PHE A 372 -6.67 11.90 -1.03
C PHE A 372 -7.13 12.08 -2.49
N LEU A 373 -7.22 13.31 -2.98
CA LEU A 373 -7.59 13.59 -4.37
C LEU A 373 -6.54 13.07 -5.36
N LYS A 374 -5.26 13.15 -5.03
CA LYS A 374 -4.16 12.61 -5.86
C LYS A 374 -4.26 11.10 -6.08
N LEU A 375 -4.83 10.34 -5.13
CA LEU A 375 -5.07 8.91 -5.32
C LEU A 375 -5.91 8.61 -6.56
N PHE A 376 -6.76 9.55 -6.95
CA PHE A 376 -7.68 9.43 -8.07
C PHE A 376 -7.29 10.33 -9.27
N GLY A 377 -6.08 10.88 -9.24
CA GLY A 377 -5.53 11.71 -10.30
C GLY A 377 -6.10 13.15 -10.32
N PHE A 378 -6.56 13.67 -9.18
CA PHE A 378 -7.01 15.06 -9.05
C PHE A 378 -6.05 15.91 -8.19
N GLY A 379 -6.20 17.23 -8.26
CA GLY A 379 -5.43 18.16 -7.41
C GLY A 379 -3.99 18.44 -7.87
N LEU A 380 -3.57 17.98 -9.04
CA LEU A 380 -2.25 18.23 -9.60
C LEU A 380 -2.24 19.54 -10.39
N ALA A 381 -1.36 20.47 -10.06
CA ALA A 381 -1.26 21.79 -10.71
C ALA A 381 -0.86 21.70 -12.21
N SER A 382 -0.26 20.59 -12.61
CA SER A 382 0.19 20.33 -13.97
C SER A 382 -0.91 19.80 -14.91
N VAL A 383 -2.15 19.64 -14.42
CA VAL A 383 -3.27 19.03 -15.17
C VAL A 383 -4.42 20.02 -15.35
N ASP A 384 -4.86 20.19 -16.60
CA ASP A 384 -6.06 20.94 -16.92
C ASP A 384 -7.31 20.05 -16.77
N TYR A 385 -8.04 20.23 -15.69
CA TYR A 385 -9.25 19.45 -15.38
C TYR A 385 -10.50 19.95 -16.11
N ASP A 386 -10.43 21.05 -16.89
CA ASP A 386 -11.51 21.54 -17.75
C ASP A 386 -11.37 21.01 -19.18
N ALA A 387 -10.23 20.41 -19.53
CA ALA A 387 -10.01 19.77 -20.81
C ALA A 387 -10.82 18.47 -20.94
N GLU A 388 -11.22 18.16 -22.17
CA GLU A 388 -11.77 16.84 -22.50
C GLU A 388 -10.66 15.79 -22.52
N VAL A 389 -10.92 14.64 -21.90
CA VAL A 389 -10.00 13.51 -21.87
C VAL A 389 -10.72 12.23 -22.34
N ASP A 390 -9.95 11.32 -22.94
CA ASP A 390 -10.44 9.99 -23.26
C ASP A 390 -10.28 9.10 -22.02
N PRO A 391 -11.36 8.50 -21.49
CA PRO A 391 -11.29 7.57 -20.38
C PRO A 391 -10.81 6.17 -20.80
N VAL A 392 -10.76 5.87 -22.09
CA VAL A 392 -10.27 4.58 -22.60
C VAL A 392 -8.75 4.66 -22.74
N VAL A 393 -8.05 3.92 -21.90
CA VAL A 393 -6.59 3.80 -21.93
C VAL A 393 -6.25 2.32 -21.94
N ASP A 394 -5.67 1.88 -23.05
CA ASP A 394 -5.21 0.51 -23.23
C ASP A 394 -3.70 0.41 -23.01
N PHE A 395 -3.25 -0.71 -22.48
CA PHE A 395 -1.83 -1.06 -22.34
C PHE A 395 -1.68 -2.58 -22.34
N ASP A 396 -0.43 -3.06 -22.39
CA ASP A 396 -0.12 -4.49 -22.43
C ASP A 396 -0.34 -5.13 -21.04
N VAL A 397 -1.51 -5.73 -20.86
CA VAL A 397 -1.93 -6.38 -19.62
C VAL A 397 -2.61 -7.71 -19.91
N GLU A 398 -2.24 -8.76 -19.20
CA GLU A 398 -2.92 -10.04 -19.26
C GLU A 398 -4.12 -10.01 -18.30
N ALA A 399 -5.34 -10.23 -18.82
CA ALA A 399 -6.57 -10.30 -18.03
C ALA A 399 -6.93 -11.75 -17.74
N LEU A 400 -7.35 -12.04 -16.48
CA LEU A 400 -7.83 -13.34 -16.00
C LEU A 400 -9.34 -13.32 -15.77
#